data_0508449896044324808579f75b4f48bc
#
_entry.id   0508449896044324808579f75b4f48bc
#
_cell.length_a   1.000
_cell.length_b   1.000
_cell.length_c   1.000
_cell.angle_alpha   90.00
_cell.angle_beta   90.00
_cell.angle_gamma   90.00
#
_symmetry.space_group_name_H-M   'P 1'
#
loop_
_entity.id
_entity.type
_entity.pdbx_description
1 polymer ?
#
loop_
_entity_poly.entity_id
_entity_poly.type
_entity_poly.pdbx_seq_one_letter_code
_entity_poly.pdbx_strand_id
1 'polypeptide(L)'
;MLETELKNIEQEVKACTKCPLHLSRTNTVFGDGNINAKIFLIGEGPGFEEDKTGNVFVGKSGKLLDKILEACNFSRSKHVYIGNILKCRPPGNRKPTPEEQIACLPYLEKQIELIDPKIIITLGATALQGLLGENLKITRERGIWKLWMNRLVMPTFHPSALLRNPNFKKDTWEDFKKVISKYRELVDSEHYCKYF
;
A
#
# COMPACT_ATOMS: atom_id res chain seq x y z
N MET A 1 -6.32 13.79 18.39
CA MET A 1 -4.85 13.63 18.33
C MET A 1 -4.42 12.92 17.04
N LEU A 2 -4.67 11.65 16.81
CA LEU A 2 -4.24 10.91 15.61
C LEU A 2 -4.60 11.58 14.27
N GLU A 3 -5.85 11.96 14.07
CA GLU A 3 -6.30 12.62 12.83
C GLU A 3 -5.59 13.96 12.60
N THR A 4 -5.34 14.72 13.66
CA THR A 4 -4.61 15.99 13.58
C THR A 4 -3.16 15.76 13.17
N GLU A 5 -2.50 14.75 13.72
CA GLU A 5 -1.11 14.42 13.37
C GLU A 5 -1.01 13.94 11.92
N LEU A 6 -1.92 13.08 11.45
CA LEU A 6 -1.97 12.69 10.04
C LEU A 6 -2.20 13.88 9.11
N LYS A 7 -3.10 14.82 9.46
CA LYS A 7 -3.30 16.06 8.70
C LYS A 7 -2.05 16.93 8.65
N ASN A 8 -1.30 17.02 9.73
CA ASN A 8 -0.04 17.78 9.76
C ASN A 8 0.98 17.15 8.79
N ILE A 9 1.16 15.82 8.82
CA ILE A 9 2.05 15.13 7.89
C ILE A 9 1.56 15.30 6.43
N GLU A 10 0.26 15.27 6.19
CA GLU A 10 -0.31 15.50 4.86
C GLU A 10 0.06 16.91 4.35
N GLN A 11 0.00 17.94 5.20
CA GLN A 11 0.43 19.30 4.83
C GLN A 11 1.95 19.35 4.55
N GLU A 12 2.78 18.67 5.34
CA GLU A 12 4.21 18.54 5.05
C GLU A 12 4.44 17.89 3.68
N VAL A 13 3.70 16.84 3.34
CA VAL A 13 3.78 16.15 2.04
C VAL A 13 3.35 17.08 0.90
N LYS A 14 2.28 17.85 1.07
CA LYS A 14 1.81 18.83 0.06
C LYS A 14 2.88 19.87 -0.26
N ALA A 15 3.60 20.33 0.74
CA ALA A 15 4.66 21.33 0.62
C ALA A 15 6.05 20.72 0.28
N CYS A 16 6.17 19.40 0.21
CA CYS A 16 7.47 18.70 0.09
C CYS A 16 8.18 18.99 -1.23
N THR A 17 9.47 19.30 -1.15
CA THR A 17 10.38 19.53 -2.28
C THR A 17 11.66 18.70 -2.21
N LYS A 18 11.67 17.59 -1.43
CA LYS A 18 12.87 16.80 -1.12
C LYS A 18 13.43 15.98 -2.28
N CYS A 19 12.68 15.82 -3.38
CA CYS A 19 13.14 15.10 -4.57
C CYS A 19 12.56 15.74 -5.84
N PRO A 20 13.13 15.47 -7.04
CA PRO A 20 12.70 16.10 -8.29
C PRO A 20 11.22 15.90 -8.68
N LEU A 21 10.55 14.90 -8.11
CA LEU A 21 9.15 14.62 -8.44
C LEU A 21 8.19 15.77 -8.08
N HIS A 22 8.58 16.67 -7.19
CA HIS A 22 7.78 17.85 -6.85
C HIS A 22 7.61 18.80 -8.05
N LEU A 23 8.52 18.78 -9.02
CA LEU A 23 8.48 19.64 -10.21
C LEU A 23 7.45 19.16 -11.26
N SER A 24 7.11 17.87 -11.25
CA SER A 24 6.28 17.25 -12.29
C SER A 24 4.92 16.74 -11.80
N ARG A 25 4.72 16.67 -10.49
CA ARG A 25 3.42 16.25 -9.92
C ARG A 25 2.33 17.29 -10.15
N THR A 26 1.11 16.85 -10.36
CA THR A 26 -0.09 17.70 -10.28
C THR A 26 -0.58 17.79 -8.84
N ASN A 27 -0.71 16.65 -8.18
CA ASN A 27 -1.06 16.55 -6.76
C ASN A 27 -0.11 15.61 -6.03
N THR A 28 0.00 15.78 -4.73
CA THR A 28 0.49 14.72 -3.84
C THR A 28 -0.63 13.75 -3.55
N VAL A 29 -0.29 12.47 -3.34
CA VAL A 29 -1.23 11.42 -2.97
C VAL A 29 -0.78 10.85 -1.62
N PHE A 30 -1.41 11.34 -0.55
CA PHE A 30 -1.00 11.01 0.82
C PHE A 30 -1.31 9.57 1.18
N GLY A 31 -2.52 9.15 0.95
CA GLY A 31 -3.12 7.88 1.32
C GLY A 31 -4.55 8.09 1.77
N ASP A 32 -5.30 7.01 1.92
CA ASP A 32 -6.72 7.05 2.31
C ASP A 32 -7.15 5.75 2.98
N GLY A 33 -8.22 5.82 3.76
CA GLY A 33 -8.83 4.68 4.43
C GLY A 33 -9.13 4.95 5.90
N ASN A 34 -9.33 3.87 6.65
CA ASN A 34 -9.58 3.98 8.09
C ASN A 34 -8.28 4.27 8.85
N ILE A 35 -8.20 5.39 9.54
CA ILE A 35 -7.04 5.76 10.35
C ILE A 35 -6.79 4.83 11.55
N ASN A 36 -7.79 4.02 11.94
CA ASN A 36 -7.68 2.99 12.98
C ASN A 36 -7.53 1.58 12.39
N ALA A 37 -7.24 1.47 11.08
CA ALA A 37 -7.14 0.20 10.38
C ALA A 37 -6.09 -0.72 10.99
N LYS A 38 -6.38 -2.02 11.01
CA LYS A 38 -5.40 -3.05 11.41
C LYS A 38 -4.66 -3.66 10.22
N ILE A 39 -5.03 -3.27 9.00
CA ILE A 39 -4.32 -3.62 7.76
C ILE A 39 -3.88 -2.33 7.06
N PHE A 40 -2.60 -2.24 6.67
CA PHE A 40 -2.06 -1.16 5.84
C PHE A 40 -1.55 -1.75 4.51
N LEU A 41 -2.12 -1.30 3.39
CA LEU A 41 -1.64 -1.67 2.06
C LEU A 41 -0.67 -0.63 1.52
N ILE A 42 0.46 -1.08 1.00
CA ILE A 42 1.53 -0.21 0.48
C ILE A 42 1.77 -0.53 -0.98
N GLY A 43 1.51 0.44 -1.86
CA GLY A 43 1.87 0.39 -3.27
C GLY A 43 3.20 1.09 -3.59
N GLU A 44 3.52 1.20 -4.87
CA GLU A 44 4.75 1.85 -5.37
C GLU A 44 4.64 3.37 -5.31
N GLY A 45 3.66 3.93 -5.98
CA GLY A 45 3.48 5.38 -6.11
C GLY A 45 2.23 5.71 -6.94
N PRO A 46 1.86 7.01 -7.01
CA PRO A 46 0.72 7.47 -7.78
C PRO A 46 0.88 7.21 -9.28
N GLY A 47 -0.17 6.74 -9.93
CA GLY A 47 -0.31 6.74 -11.37
C GLY A 47 -0.95 8.04 -11.88
N PHE A 48 -1.35 8.06 -13.16
CA PHE A 48 -1.93 9.24 -13.80
C PHE A 48 -3.24 9.71 -13.14
N GLU A 49 -4.16 8.77 -12.89
CA GLU A 49 -5.46 9.11 -12.30
C GLU A 49 -5.31 9.56 -10.83
N GLU A 50 -4.38 8.95 -10.10
CA GLU A 50 -4.08 9.31 -8.72
C GLU A 50 -3.46 10.72 -8.65
N ASP A 51 -2.50 11.03 -9.51
CA ASP A 51 -1.87 12.36 -9.60
C ASP A 51 -2.89 13.45 -9.98
N LYS A 52 -3.83 13.12 -10.88
CA LYS A 52 -4.90 14.02 -11.31
C LYS A 52 -5.89 14.33 -10.20
N THR A 53 -6.23 13.35 -9.36
CA THR A 53 -7.31 13.46 -8.36
C THR A 53 -6.83 13.71 -6.94
N GLY A 54 -5.55 13.42 -6.65
CA GLY A 54 -5.01 13.42 -5.28
C GLY A 54 -5.42 12.20 -4.43
N ASN A 55 -6.17 11.25 -5.00
CA ASN A 55 -6.67 10.08 -4.28
C ASN A 55 -5.86 8.82 -4.62
N VAL A 56 -5.68 7.93 -3.62
CA VAL A 56 -4.89 6.72 -3.77
C VAL A 56 -5.69 5.59 -4.42
N PHE A 57 -5.07 4.86 -5.36
CA PHE A 57 -5.66 3.68 -6.01
C PHE A 57 -7.06 3.92 -6.59
N VAL A 58 -7.22 4.90 -7.49
CA VAL A 58 -8.48 5.22 -8.19
C VAL A 58 -8.47 4.79 -9.66
N GLY A 59 -7.30 4.55 -10.26
CA GLY A 59 -7.15 4.06 -11.61
C GLY A 59 -7.55 2.57 -11.77
N LYS A 60 -7.23 1.97 -12.91
CA LYS A 60 -7.55 0.56 -13.22
C LYS A 60 -7.03 -0.42 -12.17
N SER A 61 -5.80 -0.21 -11.67
CA SER A 61 -5.20 -1.02 -10.60
C SER A 61 -5.95 -0.86 -9.28
N GLY A 62 -6.39 0.34 -8.96
CA GLY A 62 -7.19 0.62 -7.77
C GLY A 62 -8.55 -0.06 -7.79
N LYS A 63 -9.24 -0.01 -8.93
CA LYS A 63 -10.53 -0.73 -9.12
C LYS A 63 -10.38 -2.24 -8.97
N LEU A 64 -9.24 -2.81 -9.41
CA LEU A 64 -8.98 -4.23 -9.18
C LEU A 64 -8.65 -4.51 -7.71
N LEU A 65 -7.90 -3.63 -7.03
CA LEU A 65 -7.64 -3.74 -5.60
C LEU A 65 -8.94 -3.73 -4.80
N ASP A 66 -9.89 -2.85 -5.13
CA ASP A 66 -11.19 -2.80 -4.47
C ASP A 66 -11.96 -4.11 -4.61
N LYS A 67 -11.95 -4.74 -5.80
CA LYS A 67 -12.55 -6.06 -6.02
C LYS A 67 -11.86 -7.17 -5.20
N ILE A 68 -10.54 -7.12 -5.04
CA ILE A 68 -9.81 -8.07 -4.20
C ILE A 68 -10.20 -7.89 -2.73
N LEU A 69 -10.26 -6.65 -2.24
CA LEU A 69 -10.68 -6.34 -0.88
C LEU A 69 -12.12 -6.78 -0.63
N GLU A 70 -13.04 -6.49 -1.55
CA GLU A 70 -14.43 -6.92 -1.49
C GLU A 70 -14.56 -8.45 -1.42
N ALA A 71 -13.77 -9.19 -2.22
CA ALA A 71 -13.75 -10.65 -2.17
C ALA A 71 -13.27 -11.19 -0.81
N CYS A 72 -12.43 -10.44 -0.09
CA CYS A 72 -11.98 -10.74 1.27
C CYS A 72 -12.95 -10.23 2.35
N ASN A 73 -14.04 -9.56 1.98
CA ASN A 73 -14.92 -8.81 2.87
C ASN A 73 -14.19 -7.69 3.65
N PHE A 74 -13.14 -7.14 3.07
CA PHE A 74 -12.49 -5.93 3.56
C PHE A 74 -13.02 -4.69 2.83
N SER A 75 -13.04 -3.54 3.49
CA SER A 75 -13.39 -2.25 2.90
C SER A 75 -12.41 -1.17 3.33
N ARG A 76 -12.22 -0.15 2.47
CA ARG A 76 -11.36 1.00 2.78
C ARG A 76 -11.82 1.72 4.05
N SER A 77 -13.13 1.89 4.22
CA SER A 77 -13.70 2.66 5.33
C SER A 77 -13.61 1.99 6.70
N LYS A 78 -13.47 0.65 6.75
CA LYS A 78 -13.49 -0.10 8.02
C LYS A 78 -12.18 -0.82 8.33
N HIS A 79 -11.58 -1.48 7.34
CA HIS A 79 -10.57 -2.50 7.61
C HIS A 79 -9.16 -2.09 7.22
N VAL A 80 -9.02 -1.22 6.19
CA VAL A 80 -7.72 -0.96 5.60
C VAL A 80 -7.40 0.53 5.53
N TYR A 81 -6.11 0.86 5.60
CA TYR A 81 -5.54 2.11 5.13
C TYR A 81 -4.63 1.81 3.94
N ILE A 82 -4.60 2.68 2.94
CA ILE A 82 -3.87 2.46 1.70
C ILE A 82 -2.94 3.64 1.45
N GLY A 83 -1.67 3.36 1.23
CA GLY A 83 -0.67 4.35 0.87
C GLY A 83 0.33 3.81 -0.15
N ASN A 84 1.37 4.58 -0.42
CA ASN A 84 2.44 4.23 -1.34
C ASN A 84 3.79 4.59 -0.74
N ILE A 85 4.87 3.97 -1.26
CA ILE A 85 6.25 4.38 -0.99
C ILE A 85 6.43 5.84 -1.40
N LEU A 86 6.01 6.21 -2.63
CA LEU A 86 6.04 7.59 -3.11
C LEU A 86 4.71 8.30 -2.91
N LYS A 87 4.78 9.59 -2.61
CA LYS A 87 3.60 10.48 -2.53
C LYS A 87 3.41 11.32 -3.81
N CYS A 88 4.34 11.26 -4.74
CA CYS A 88 4.33 11.99 -6.02
C CYS A 88 4.49 11.02 -7.18
N ARG A 89 3.85 11.31 -8.31
CA ARG A 89 3.92 10.50 -9.52
C ARG A 89 5.25 10.67 -10.24
N PRO A 90 6.00 9.59 -10.54
CA PRO A 90 7.13 9.65 -11.46
C PRO A 90 6.69 9.94 -12.89
N PRO A 91 7.43 10.77 -13.68
CA PRO A 91 7.12 11.05 -15.07
C PRO A 91 6.94 9.76 -15.89
N GLY A 92 5.85 9.68 -16.69
CA GLY A 92 5.54 8.50 -17.51
C GLY A 92 5.27 7.22 -16.72
N ASN A 93 5.00 7.31 -15.41
CA ASN A 93 4.86 6.17 -14.49
C ASN A 93 6.11 5.24 -14.50
N ARG A 94 7.31 5.82 -14.70
CA ARG A 94 8.55 5.04 -14.58
C ARG A 94 8.75 4.52 -13.17
N LYS A 95 9.58 3.51 -13.03
CA LYS A 95 9.99 3.03 -11.72
C LYS A 95 10.68 4.16 -10.91
N PRO A 96 10.40 4.28 -9.60
CA PRO A 96 11.08 5.22 -8.72
C PRO A 96 12.60 4.99 -8.67
N THR A 97 13.37 6.07 -8.54
CA THR A 97 14.79 5.93 -8.21
C THR A 97 14.98 5.64 -6.72
N PRO A 98 16.12 5.07 -6.31
CA PRO A 98 16.43 4.86 -4.88
C PRO A 98 16.37 6.17 -4.08
N GLU A 99 16.89 7.28 -4.63
CA GLU A 99 16.90 8.58 -3.97
C GLU A 99 15.50 9.13 -3.75
N GLU A 100 14.59 8.94 -4.72
CA GLU A 100 13.17 9.32 -4.60
C GLU A 100 12.48 8.52 -3.50
N GLN A 101 12.76 7.22 -3.41
CA GLN A 101 12.22 6.37 -2.36
C GLN A 101 12.75 6.78 -0.98
N ILE A 102 14.06 6.95 -0.84
CA ILE A 102 14.71 7.38 0.42
C ILE A 102 14.13 8.73 0.89
N ALA A 103 13.97 9.69 0.00
CA ALA A 103 13.42 11.00 0.35
C ALA A 103 11.95 10.96 0.80
N CYS A 104 11.18 9.98 0.31
CA CYS A 104 9.74 9.89 0.56
C CYS A 104 9.37 8.90 1.68
N LEU A 105 10.19 7.87 1.93
CA LEU A 105 9.94 6.80 2.90
C LEU A 105 9.62 7.31 4.33
N PRO A 106 10.28 8.35 4.88
CA PRO A 106 9.98 8.84 6.23
C PRO A 106 8.51 9.25 6.44
N TYR A 107 7.82 9.72 5.38
CA TYR A 107 6.40 10.04 5.48
C TYR A 107 5.53 8.78 5.61
N LEU A 108 5.88 7.71 4.90
CA LEU A 108 5.20 6.43 5.01
C LEU A 108 5.43 5.80 6.39
N GLU A 109 6.65 5.84 6.90
CA GLU A 109 7.00 5.33 8.23
C GLU A 109 6.19 6.02 9.32
N LYS A 110 6.10 7.35 9.30
CA LYS A 110 5.24 8.12 10.21
C LYS A 110 3.76 7.74 10.10
N GLN A 111 3.25 7.50 8.89
CA GLN A 111 1.88 7.03 8.71
C GLN A 111 1.67 5.65 9.35
N ILE A 112 2.60 4.72 9.14
CA ILE A 112 2.52 3.38 9.72
C ILE A 112 2.62 3.42 11.25
N GLU A 113 3.49 4.26 11.81
CA GLU A 113 3.61 4.45 13.25
C GLU A 113 2.31 4.97 13.87
N LEU A 114 1.71 6.00 13.26
CA LEU A 114 0.49 6.60 13.76
C LEU A 114 -0.73 5.69 13.65
N ILE A 115 -0.90 5.00 12.52
CA ILE A 115 -2.03 4.10 12.27
C ILE A 115 -1.89 2.80 13.08
N ASP A 116 -0.67 2.39 13.37
CA ASP A 116 -0.31 1.16 14.12
C ASP A 116 -1.05 -0.10 13.64
N PRO A 117 -0.89 -0.47 12.36
CA PRO A 117 -1.50 -1.68 11.83
C PRO A 117 -0.84 -2.92 12.42
N LYS A 118 -1.59 -4.03 12.51
CA LYS A 118 -1.03 -5.36 12.85
C LYS A 118 -0.46 -6.07 11.64
N ILE A 119 -1.04 -5.77 10.47
CA ILE A 119 -0.70 -6.40 9.19
C ILE A 119 -0.38 -5.32 8.17
N ILE A 120 0.73 -5.46 7.48
CA ILE A 120 1.11 -4.66 6.32
C ILE A 120 1.05 -5.57 5.09
N ILE A 121 0.49 -5.10 3.99
CA ILE A 121 0.49 -5.81 2.70
C ILE A 121 1.29 -4.98 1.70
N THR A 122 2.44 -5.49 1.24
CA THR A 122 3.21 -4.81 0.18
C THR A 122 2.75 -5.29 -1.19
N LEU A 123 2.33 -4.35 -2.03
CA LEU A 123 1.82 -4.60 -3.38
C LEU A 123 2.94 -4.42 -4.41
N GLY A 124 3.54 -5.52 -4.82
CA GLY A 124 4.59 -5.56 -5.82
C GLY A 124 6.03 -5.39 -5.31
N ALA A 125 6.98 -5.45 -6.25
CA ALA A 125 8.40 -5.47 -5.93
C ALA A 125 8.89 -4.15 -5.30
N THR A 126 8.46 -3.00 -5.81
CA THR A 126 8.92 -1.70 -5.29
C THR A 126 8.47 -1.46 -3.85
N ALA A 127 7.24 -1.81 -3.51
CA ALA A 127 6.73 -1.70 -2.13
C ALA A 127 7.47 -2.66 -1.18
N LEU A 128 7.70 -3.90 -1.64
CA LEU A 128 8.47 -4.89 -0.89
C LEU A 128 9.91 -4.41 -0.63
N GLN A 129 10.59 -3.98 -1.68
CA GLN A 129 11.99 -3.55 -1.61
C GLN A 129 12.16 -2.25 -0.83
N GLY A 130 11.26 -1.29 -1.01
CA GLY A 130 11.29 -0.02 -0.29
C GLY A 130 11.09 -0.16 1.22
N LEU A 131 10.34 -1.18 1.66
CA LEU A 131 10.09 -1.43 3.09
C LEU A 131 11.09 -2.39 3.72
N LEU A 132 11.51 -3.45 3.02
CA LEU A 132 12.25 -4.58 3.58
C LEU A 132 13.67 -4.77 3.00
N GLY A 133 14.03 -4.04 1.93
CA GLY A 133 15.37 -4.10 1.34
C GLY A 133 15.40 -4.53 -0.14
N GLU A 134 16.38 -4.02 -0.87
CA GLU A 134 16.47 -4.07 -2.35
C GLU A 134 16.65 -5.46 -2.96
N ASN A 135 17.23 -6.42 -2.23
CA ASN A 135 17.58 -7.74 -2.76
C ASN A 135 16.38 -8.71 -2.84
N LEU A 136 15.20 -8.30 -2.38
CA LEU A 136 14.02 -9.16 -2.33
C LEU A 136 13.30 -9.22 -3.68
N LYS A 137 13.00 -10.44 -4.15
CA LYS A 137 12.27 -10.69 -5.39
C LYS A 137 10.84 -11.09 -5.11
N ILE A 138 9.87 -10.30 -5.57
CA ILE A 138 8.45 -10.53 -5.30
C ILE A 138 7.98 -11.94 -5.66
N THR A 139 8.50 -12.52 -6.74
CA THR A 139 8.17 -13.90 -7.17
C THR A 139 8.60 -14.99 -6.19
N ARG A 140 9.57 -14.71 -5.33
CA ARG A 140 10.05 -15.64 -4.30
C ARG A 140 9.45 -15.34 -2.92
N GLU A 141 9.19 -14.06 -2.66
CA GLU A 141 8.81 -13.57 -1.33
C GLU A 141 7.29 -13.48 -1.13
N ARG A 142 6.50 -13.41 -2.23
CA ARG A 142 5.05 -13.36 -2.13
C ARG A 142 4.49 -14.54 -1.32
N GLY A 143 3.49 -14.28 -0.51
CA GLY A 143 2.84 -15.31 0.29
C GLY A 143 3.65 -15.82 1.48
N ILE A 144 4.82 -15.24 1.76
CA ILE A 144 5.67 -15.60 2.90
C ILE A 144 5.64 -14.44 3.90
N TRP A 145 5.17 -14.69 5.11
CA TRP A 145 5.17 -13.71 6.18
C TRP A 145 6.57 -13.22 6.51
N LYS A 146 6.70 -11.92 6.64
CA LYS A 146 7.90 -11.20 7.09
C LYS A 146 7.57 -10.40 8.34
N LEU A 147 8.60 -9.88 9.00
CA LEU A 147 8.45 -8.98 10.14
C LEU A 147 9.14 -7.65 9.83
N TRP A 148 8.47 -6.54 10.13
CA TRP A 148 9.01 -5.19 10.07
C TRP A 148 8.51 -4.37 11.26
N MET A 149 9.43 -3.89 12.10
CA MET A 149 9.09 -3.11 13.30
C MET A 149 7.93 -3.71 14.11
N ASN A 150 8.02 -5.01 14.43
CA ASN A 150 7.00 -5.79 15.16
C ASN A 150 5.63 -5.90 14.45
N ARG A 151 5.54 -5.61 13.15
CA ARG A 151 4.35 -5.78 12.33
C ARG A 151 4.54 -6.89 11.31
N LEU A 152 3.51 -7.68 11.10
CA LEU A 152 3.54 -8.74 10.09
C LEU A 152 3.39 -8.14 8.70
N VAL A 153 4.26 -8.55 7.78
CA VAL A 153 4.26 -8.08 6.38
C VAL A 153 3.97 -9.25 5.45
N MET A 154 2.95 -9.09 4.60
CA MET A 154 2.60 -10.02 3.53
C MET A 154 2.93 -9.40 2.17
N PRO A 155 3.99 -9.85 1.49
CA PRO A 155 4.24 -9.47 0.11
C PRO A 155 3.27 -10.19 -0.83
N THR A 156 2.72 -9.44 -1.80
CA THR A 156 1.91 -10.01 -2.88
C THR A 156 2.11 -9.23 -4.18
N PHE A 157 1.56 -9.73 -5.30
CA PHE A 157 1.67 -9.03 -6.57
C PHE A 157 0.91 -7.69 -6.57
N HIS A 158 1.45 -6.71 -7.29
CA HIS A 158 0.74 -5.45 -7.53
C HIS A 158 -0.46 -5.67 -8.45
N PRO A 159 -1.63 -5.05 -8.22
CA PRO A 159 -2.80 -5.22 -9.10
C PRO A 159 -2.52 -4.96 -10.58
N SER A 160 -1.61 -4.04 -10.92
CA SER A 160 -1.19 -3.82 -12.32
C SER A 160 -0.53 -5.05 -12.95
N ALA A 161 0.15 -5.89 -12.16
CA ALA A 161 0.73 -7.13 -12.67
C ALA A 161 -0.37 -8.15 -13.01
N LEU A 162 -1.43 -8.20 -12.22
CA LEU A 162 -2.60 -9.06 -12.47
C LEU A 162 -3.37 -8.64 -13.72
N LEU A 163 -3.41 -7.32 -14.01
CA LEU A 163 -4.02 -6.80 -15.25
C LEU A 163 -3.22 -7.21 -16.49
N ARG A 164 -1.88 -7.25 -16.39
CA ARG A 164 -1.00 -7.68 -17.49
C ARG A 164 -0.94 -9.20 -17.62
N ASN A 165 -0.98 -9.93 -16.51
CA ASN A 165 -0.94 -11.39 -16.47
C ASN A 165 -1.99 -11.94 -15.50
N PRO A 166 -3.18 -12.30 -15.98
CA PRO A 166 -4.27 -12.82 -15.15
C PRO A 166 -3.94 -14.10 -14.37
N ASN A 167 -2.92 -14.87 -14.78
CA ASN A 167 -2.51 -16.09 -14.09
C ASN A 167 -2.03 -15.81 -12.65
N PHE A 168 -1.52 -14.60 -12.38
CA PHE A 168 -1.13 -14.19 -11.03
C PHE A 168 -2.30 -14.00 -10.05
N LYS A 169 -3.54 -13.99 -10.53
CA LYS A 169 -4.73 -13.84 -9.67
C LYS A 169 -4.87 -14.98 -8.67
N LYS A 170 -4.61 -16.24 -9.13
CA LYS A 170 -4.66 -17.41 -8.25
C LYS A 170 -3.67 -17.29 -7.11
N ASP A 171 -2.43 -16.95 -7.43
CA ASP A 171 -1.38 -16.78 -6.43
C ASP A 171 -1.68 -15.65 -5.44
N THR A 172 -2.16 -14.51 -5.96
CA THR A 172 -2.58 -13.38 -5.12
C THR A 172 -3.72 -13.77 -4.19
N TRP A 173 -4.68 -14.55 -4.67
CA TRP A 173 -5.77 -15.05 -3.83
C TRP A 173 -5.26 -15.93 -2.68
N GLU A 174 -4.29 -16.83 -2.94
CA GLU A 174 -3.65 -17.62 -1.89
C GLU A 174 -2.95 -16.74 -0.84
N ASP A 175 -2.32 -15.63 -1.26
CA ASP A 175 -1.72 -14.68 -0.33
C ASP A 175 -2.80 -14.02 0.54
N PHE A 176 -3.90 -13.56 -0.06
CA PHE A 176 -4.99 -12.91 0.68
C PHE A 176 -5.74 -13.87 1.62
N LYS A 177 -5.86 -15.16 1.30
CA LYS A 177 -6.37 -16.16 2.25
C LYS A 177 -5.53 -16.23 3.53
N LYS A 178 -4.19 -16.16 3.40
CA LYS A 178 -3.30 -16.10 4.56
C LYS A 178 -3.51 -14.81 5.36
N VAL A 179 -3.75 -13.68 4.69
CA VAL A 179 -4.08 -12.41 5.36
C VAL A 179 -5.40 -12.54 6.13
N ILE A 180 -6.45 -13.11 5.53
CA ILE A 180 -7.74 -13.32 6.19
C ILE A 180 -7.56 -14.21 7.44
N SER A 181 -6.85 -15.33 7.33
CA SER A 181 -6.57 -16.20 8.49
C SER A 181 -5.86 -15.44 9.60
N LYS A 182 -4.84 -14.64 9.25
CA LYS A 182 -4.08 -13.88 10.24
C LYS A 182 -4.90 -12.71 10.83
N TYR A 183 -5.77 -12.10 10.05
CA TYR A 183 -6.69 -11.07 10.53
C TYR A 183 -7.70 -11.66 11.55
N ARG A 184 -8.23 -12.85 11.28
CA ARG A 184 -9.08 -13.58 12.24
C ARG A 184 -8.35 -13.89 13.54
N GLU A 185 -7.09 -14.30 13.46
CA GLU A 185 -6.27 -14.60 14.64
C GLU A 185 -5.99 -13.36 15.51
N LEU A 186 -5.69 -12.22 14.88
CA LEU A 186 -5.13 -11.06 15.59
C LEU A 186 -6.14 -9.93 15.88
N VAL A 187 -7.25 -9.88 15.13
CA VAL A 187 -8.12 -8.70 15.10
C VAL A 187 -9.59 -9.05 15.32
N ASP A 188 -10.13 -9.94 14.51
CA ASP A 188 -11.58 -10.26 14.50
C ASP A 188 -11.78 -11.73 14.12
N SER A 189 -11.97 -12.58 15.15
CA SER A 189 -12.18 -14.02 14.98
C SER A 189 -13.43 -14.37 14.17
N GLU A 190 -14.41 -13.47 14.15
CA GLU A 190 -15.69 -13.65 13.46
C GLU A 190 -15.69 -13.03 12.04
N HIS A 191 -14.57 -12.52 11.59
CA HIS A 191 -14.48 -11.92 10.24
C HIS A 191 -14.93 -12.92 9.17
N TYR A 192 -16.07 -12.64 8.57
CA TYR A 192 -16.66 -13.49 7.53
C TYR A 192 -16.03 -13.21 6.16
N CYS A 193 -15.67 -14.26 5.45
CA CYS A 193 -15.32 -14.19 4.03
C CYS A 193 -16.09 -15.28 3.28
N LYS A 194 -16.89 -14.89 2.28
CA LYS A 194 -17.73 -15.81 1.49
C LYS A 194 -16.93 -16.90 0.78
N TYR A 195 -15.69 -16.62 0.44
CA TYR A 195 -14.86 -17.50 -0.39
C TYR A 195 -13.74 -18.23 0.38
N PHE A 196 -13.71 -18.02 1.71
CA PHE A 196 -12.68 -18.62 2.58
C PHE A 196 -13.08 -18.75 4.05
#